data_f5c931a4a61de17ac4c29b4daed81bf9
#
_entry.id   f5c931a4a61de17ac4c29b4daed81bf9
#
_cell.length_a   1.000
_cell.length_b   1.000
_cell.length_c   1.000
_cell.angle_alpha   90.00
_cell.angle_beta   90.00
_cell.angle_gamma   90.00
#
_symmetry.space_group_name_H-M   'P 1'
#
loop_
_entity.id
_entity.type
_entity.pdbx_description
1 polymer ?
#
loop_
_entity_poly.entity_id
_entity_poly.type
_entity_poly.pdbx_seq_one_letter_code
_entity_poly.pdbx_strand_id
1 'polypeptide(L)'
;GLNPEHLVVVVGHRREQVEAHLAEDAPDVTTAVQTEQKGTGHAVACGLEGLDELHGEVVVTYGDVPMLTGETLQRMVEAHRERRNLVTVLTAEVEDPTGYGRILREGEAVVGIVEHKDADEAQRAVREINSGIYVFDAEALREGVSKLSNDNVQGEYYLTDVVTMAADGTVEVPGRGCVGAFRIDDVWQTEGVNDRVQLARMNAEVNRRIVIGWMRAGVTIIDPTSTWIQPDVDLANDVTLYPGVFLNGATTIGAGATVGPDV
;
A
#
# COMPACT_ATOMS: atom_id res chain seq x y z
N GLY A 1 -11.65 9.51 0.01
CA GLY A 1 -10.24 9.27 -0.16
C GLY A 1 -9.45 10.57 -0.17
N LEU A 2 -8.16 10.48 -0.43
CA LEU A 2 -7.34 11.63 -0.79
C LEU A 2 -7.93 12.26 -2.05
N ASN A 3 -7.84 13.53 -2.23
CA ASN A 3 -8.21 14.21 -3.47
C ASN A 3 -6.93 14.90 -4.00
N PRO A 4 -6.00 14.15 -4.63
CA PRO A 4 -4.71 14.67 -5.04
C PRO A 4 -4.86 15.65 -6.19
N GLU A 5 -4.01 16.66 -6.24
CA GLU A 5 -3.90 17.57 -7.39
C GLU A 5 -3.33 16.84 -8.61
N HIS A 6 -2.39 15.95 -8.38
CA HIS A 6 -1.78 15.08 -9.38
C HIS A 6 -1.87 13.61 -8.95
N LEU A 7 -2.30 12.76 -9.87
CA LEU A 7 -2.25 11.31 -9.71
C LEU A 7 -1.43 10.73 -10.87
N VAL A 8 -0.24 10.23 -10.55
CA VAL A 8 0.70 9.68 -11.52
C VAL A 8 0.91 8.21 -11.28
N VAL A 9 0.73 7.40 -12.31
CA VAL A 9 1.05 5.96 -12.29
C VAL A 9 2.31 5.71 -13.11
N VAL A 10 3.36 5.24 -12.44
CA VAL A 10 4.60 4.86 -13.12
C VAL A 10 4.43 3.45 -13.69
N VAL A 11 4.59 3.36 -15.01
CA VAL A 11 4.43 2.12 -15.78
C VAL A 11 5.76 1.68 -16.39
N GLY A 12 5.98 0.38 -16.49
CA GLY A 12 7.22 -0.20 -17.03
C GLY A 12 6.94 -1.44 -17.88
N HIS A 13 7.10 -2.62 -17.29
CA HIS A 13 6.86 -3.88 -17.98
C HIS A 13 5.40 -4.02 -18.44
N ARG A 14 5.20 -4.38 -19.74
CA ARG A 14 3.86 -4.50 -20.36
C ARG A 14 2.98 -3.25 -20.20
N ARG A 15 3.58 -2.08 -20.25
CA ARG A 15 2.92 -0.78 -20.01
C ARG A 15 1.65 -0.60 -20.83
N GLU A 16 1.63 -1.06 -22.07
CA GLU A 16 0.47 -0.89 -22.98
C GLU A 16 -0.82 -1.54 -22.43
N GLN A 17 -0.68 -2.65 -21.68
CA GLN A 17 -1.82 -3.32 -21.04
C GLN A 17 -2.32 -2.53 -19.83
N VAL A 18 -1.39 -1.96 -19.05
CA VAL A 18 -1.71 -1.13 -17.86
C VAL A 18 -2.33 0.19 -18.30
N GLU A 19 -1.74 0.86 -19.31
CA GLU A 19 -2.26 2.10 -19.88
C GLU A 19 -3.67 1.92 -20.47
N ALA A 20 -3.93 0.81 -21.16
CA ALA A 20 -5.25 0.50 -21.70
C ALA A 20 -6.30 0.34 -20.57
N HIS A 21 -5.94 -0.37 -19.49
CA HIS A 21 -6.81 -0.55 -18.34
C HIS A 21 -7.07 0.78 -17.60
N LEU A 22 -6.04 1.57 -17.36
CA LEU A 22 -6.18 2.89 -16.74
C LEU A 22 -7.05 3.84 -17.57
N ALA A 23 -6.97 3.78 -18.90
CA ALA A 23 -7.80 4.60 -19.78
C ALA A 23 -9.30 4.26 -19.66
N GLU A 24 -9.65 3.01 -19.29
CA GLU A 24 -11.03 2.60 -19.06
C GLU A 24 -11.51 2.93 -17.65
N ASP A 25 -10.72 2.63 -16.62
CA ASP A 25 -11.15 2.68 -15.21
C ASP A 25 -10.76 3.98 -14.48
N ALA A 26 -9.71 4.67 -14.94
CA ALA A 26 -9.18 5.88 -14.32
C ALA A 26 -8.62 6.87 -15.36
N PRO A 27 -9.46 7.44 -16.25
CA PRO A 27 -9.02 8.26 -17.39
C PRO A 27 -8.31 9.57 -16.99
N ASP A 28 -8.48 10.02 -15.76
CA ASP A 28 -7.86 11.24 -15.24
C ASP A 28 -6.42 11.03 -14.70
N VAL A 29 -5.92 9.79 -14.75
CA VAL A 29 -4.58 9.44 -14.27
C VAL A 29 -3.54 9.80 -15.34
N THR A 30 -2.45 10.44 -14.90
CA THR A 30 -1.26 10.65 -15.75
C THR A 30 -0.34 9.43 -15.62
N THR A 31 0.18 8.92 -16.75
CA THR A 31 1.18 7.86 -16.75
C THR A 31 2.58 8.41 -16.97
N ALA A 32 3.55 7.90 -16.21
CA ALA A 32 4.98 8.12 -16.42
C ALA A 32 5.68 6.81 -16.75
N VAL A 33 6.64 6.82 -17.69
CA VAL A 33 7.25 5.59 -18.18
C VAL A 33 8.63 5.37 -17.59
N GLN A 34 8.78 4.31 -16.81
CA GLN A 34 10.08 3.80 -16.39
C GLN A 34 10.60 2.82 -17.47
N THR A 35 11.44 3.30 -18.38
CA THR A 35 11.94 2.51 -19.50
C THR A 35 12.91 1.40 -19.07
N GLU A 36 13.70 1.65 -18.03
CA GLU A 36 14.63 0.71 -17.42
C GLU A 36 14.31 0.55 -15.94
N GLN A 37 14.06 -0.67 -15.50
CA GLN A 37 13.72 -0.97 -14.11
C GLN A 37 14.97 -0.90 -13.22
N LYS A 38 15.32 0.31 -12.78
CA LYS A 38 16.49 0.59 -11.95
C LYS A 38 16.15 0.81 -10.47
N GLY A 39 15.06 0.24 -9.99
CA GLY A 39 14.61 0.33 -8.60
C GLY A 39 13.50 1.34 -8.34
N THR A 40 13.02 1.36 -7.09
CA THR A 40 11.87 2.16 -6.65
C THR A 40 12.13 3.66 -6.64
N GLY A 41 13.35 4.07 -6.29
CA GLY A 41 13.76 5.48 -6.35
C GLY A 41 13.77 6.02 -7.78
N HIS A 42 14.23 5.20 -8.75
CA HIS A 42 14.19 5.57 -10.17
C HIS A 42 12.73 5.64 -10.68
N ALA A 43 11.84 4.76 -10.21
CA ALA A 43 10.42 4.86 -10.56
C ALA A 43 9.82 6.19 -10.09
N VAL A 44 10.10 6.58 -8.84
CA VAL A 44 9.66 7.87 -8.30
C VAL A 44 10.26 9.04 -9.08
N ALA A 45 11.53 8.98 -9.45
CA ALA A 45 12.16 10.00 -10.29
C ALA A 45 11.40 10.20 -11.62
N CYS A 46 11.06 9.09 -12.32
CA CYS A 46 10.25 9.14 -13.53
C CYS A 46 8.85 9.74 -13.27
N GLY A 47 8.23 9.40 -12.14
CA GLY A 47 6.91 9.94 -11.77
C GLY A 47 6.92 11.44 -11.45
N LEU A 48 8.07 11.98 -11.05
CA LEU A 48 8.25 13.41 -10.76
C LEU A 48 8.63 14.24 -11.99
N GLU A 49 9.00 13.60 -13.11
CA GLU A 49 9.31 14.29 -14.35
C GLU A 49 8.07 15.05 -14.85
N GLY A 50 8.25 16.33 -15.16
CA GLY A 50 7.16 17.18 -15.63
C GLY A 50 6.24 17.77 -14.54
N LEU A 51 6.53 17.52 -13.27
CA LEU A 51 5.84 18.13 -12.13
C LEU A 51 6.69 19.24 -11.51
N ASP A 52 7.09 20.25 -12.29
CA ASP A 52 8.09 21.27 -11.88
C ASP A 52 7.66 22.08 -10.64
N GLU A 53 6.38 22.33 -10.45
CA GLU A 53 5.80 23.11 -9.34
C GLU A 53 5.14 22.21 -8.26
N LEU A 54 5.76 21.08 -7.93
CA LEU A 54 5.23 20.20 -6.91
C LEU A 54 5.46 20.77 -5.50
N HIS A 55 4.38 20.97 -4.76
CA HIS A 55 4.38 21.48 -3.39
C HIS A 55 3.52 20.60 -2.48
N GLY A 56 3.71 20.74 -1.16
CA GLY A 56 2.92 20.02 -0.16
C GLY A 56 3.44 18.60 0.07
N GLU A 57 2.53 17.63 0.10
CA GLU A 57 2.85 16.25 0.41
C GLU A 57 2.73 15.35 -0.83
N VAL A 58 3.65 14.41 -0.97
CA VAL A 58 3.63 13.37 -2.00
C VAL A 58 3.39 12.01 -1.32
N VAL A 59 2.30 11.36 -1.68
CA VAL A 59 2.04 9.98 -1.27
C VAL A 59 2.60 9.04 -2.33
N VAL A 60 3.48 8.15 -1.91
CA VAL A 60 4.03 7.09 -2.77
C VAL A 60 3.46 5.75 -2.30
N THR A 61 2.86 5.00 -3.22
CA THR A 61 2.30 3.67 -2.96
C THR A 61 2.49 2.75 -4.15
N TYR A 62 2.19 1.47 -3.99
CA TYR A 62 2.26 0.46 -5.04
C TYR A 62 0.88 0.11 -5.57
N GLY A 63 0.79 -0.28 -6.85
CA GLY A 63 -0.44 -0.73 -7.49
C GLY A 63 -0.85 -2.16 -7.15
N ASP A 64 0.03 -2.93 -6.51
CA ASP A 64 -0.16 -4.34 -6.15
C ASP A 64 -0.51 -4.57 -4.67
N VAL A 65 -0.87 -3.53 -3.92
CA VAL A 65 -1.30 -3.60 -2.51
C VAL A 65 -2.81 -3.34 -2.41
N PRO A 66 -3.66 -4.33 -2.75
CA PRO A 66 -5.09 -4.10 -3.00
C PRO A 66 -5.93 -3.84 -1.74
N MET A 67 -5.42 -4.15 -0.55
CA MET A 67 -6.15 -3.93 0.70
C MET A 67 -5.81 -2.62 1.41
N LEU A 68 -4.91 -1.82 0.87
CA LEU A 68 -4.62 -0.48 1.39
C LEU A 68 -5.86 0.40 1.29
N THR A 69 -6.29 0.98 2.40
CA THR A 69 -7.52 1.78 2.44
C THR A 69 -7.22 3.27 2.30
N GLY A 70 -8.17 4.00 1.69
CA GLY A 70 -8.10 5.46 1.64
C GLY A 70 -8.14 6.11 3.03
N GLU A 71 -8.80 5.48 4.02
CA GLU A 71 -8.80 5.94 5.41
C GLU A 71 -7.40 5.88 6.03
N THR A 72 -6.69 4.78 5.84
CA THR A 72 -5.31 4.63 6.32
C THR A 72 -4.39 5.69 5.72
N LEU A 73 -4.48 5.91 4.41
CA LEU A 73 -3.71 6.96 3.74
C LEU A 73 -4.05 8.36 4.25
N GLN A 74 -5.33 8.66 4.47
CA GLN A 74 -5.76 9.95 5.00
C GLN A 74 -5.19 10.20 6.39
N ARG A 75 -5.33 9.24 7.31
CA ARG A 75 -4.77 9.32 8.67
C ARG A 75 -3.25 9.45 8.67
N MET A 76 -2.58 8.78 7.74
CA MET A 76 -1.13 8.86 7.57
C MET A 76 -0.69 10.26 7.12
N VAL A 77 -1.40 10.87 6.16
CA VAL A 77 -1.16 12.26 5.72
C VAL A 77 -1.42 13.25 6.84
N GLU A 78 -2.51 13.08 7.61
CA GLU A 78 -2.82 13.91 8.77
C GLU A 78 -1.70 13.85 9.81
N ALA A 79 -1.24 12.64 10.18
CA ALA A 79 -0.15 12.44 11.11
C ALA A 79 1.19 13.04 10.61
N HIS A 80 1.45 12.96 9.30
CA HIS A 80 2.62 13.57 8.66
C HIS A 80 2.60 15.10 8.81
N ARG A 81 1.45 15.74 8.56
CA ARG A 81 1.24 17.19 8.69
C ARG A 81 1.37 17.68 10.11
N GLU A 82 0.71 17.01 11.05
CA GLU A 82 0.73 17.38 12.47
C GLU A 82 2.14 17.37 13.04
N ARG A 83 2.94 16.38 12.68
CA ARG A 83 4.32 16.22 13.14
C ARG A 83 5.32 17.01 12.30
N ARG A 84 4.89 17.59 11.18
CA ARG A 84 5.75 18.28 10.21
C ARG A 84 6.92 17.41 9.75
N ASN A 85 6.70 16.14 9.54
CA ASN A 85 7.74 15.22 9.13
C ASN A 85 8.30 15.56 7.73
N LEU A 86 9.56 15.20 7.48
CA LEU A 86 10.12 15.14 6.13
C LEU A 86 9.60 13.92 5.39
N VAL A 87 9.55 12.80 6.10
CA VAL A 87 9.03 11.52 5.60
C VAL A 87 8.21 10.86 6.69
N THR A 88 7.08 10.28 6.32
CA THR A 88 6.34 9.33 7.17
C THR A 88 6.26 8.00 6.42
N VAL A 89 6.69 6.93 7.08
CA VAL A 89 6.66 5.55 6.53
C VAL A 89 5.46 4.82 7.11
N LEU A 90 4.67 4.15 6.29
CA LEU A 90 3.70 3.17 6.77
C LEU A 90 4.44 1.91 7.21
N THR A 91 4.25 1.51 8.44
CA THR A 91 4.92 0.33 9.03
C THR A 91 3.92 -0.66 9.61
N ALA A 92 4.32 -1.90 9.68
CA ALA A 92 3.58 -2.95 10.38
C ALA A 92 4.56 -3.88 11.09
N GLU A 93 4.11 -4.55 12.15
CA GLU A 93 4.87 -5.60 12.81
C GLU A 93 4.35 -6.97 12.35
N VAL A 94 5.24 -7.79 11.79
CA VAL A 94 4.89 -9.10 11.23
C VAL A 94 5.65 -10.22 11.94
N GLU A 95 5.09 -11.44 11.90
CA GLU A 95 5.76 -12.61 12.47
C GLU A 95 6.97 -13.04 11.63
N ASP A 96 6.81 -13.06 10.32
CA ASP A 96 7.89 -13.36 9.37
C ASP A 96 8.16 -12.14 8.46
N PRO A 97 9.21 -11.36 8.76
CA PRO A 97 9.57 -10.18 7.98
C PRO A 97 10.42 -10.50 6.74
N THR A 98 10.57 -11.76 6.35
CA THR A 98 11.39 -12.15 5.20
C THR A 98 10.96 -11.45 3.92
N GLY A 99 11.93 -10.86 3.23
CA GLY A 99 11.71 -10.15 1.96
C GLY A 99 11.41 -8.65 2.10
N TYR A 100 10.98 -8.17 3.26
CA TYR A 100 10.71 -6.75 3.49
C TYR A 100 11.97 -5.98 3.94
N GLY A 101 12.02 -4.68 3.70
CA GLY A 101 12.92 -3.76 4.38
C GLY A 101 12.59 -3.69 5.88
N ARG A 102 13.59 -3.39 6.71
CA ARG A 102 13.46 -3.28 8.17
C ARG A 102 13.54 -1.83 8.60
N ILE A 103 12.64 -1.44 9.50
CA ILE A 103 12.68 -0.12 10.14
C ILE A 103 13.74 -0.14 11.23
N LEU A 104 14.74 0.71 11.10
CA LEU A 104 15.78 0.88 12.12
C LEU A 104 15.38 2.03 13.03
N ARG A 105 15.47 1.82 14.35
CA ARG A 105 15.08 2.80 15.36
C ARG A 105 16.17 3.06 16.40
N GLU A 106 16.24 4.31 16.84
CA GLU A 106 16.87 4.72 18.09
C GLU A 106 15.78 5.27 19.03
N GLY A 107 15.33 4.44 19.97
CA GLY A 107 14.14 4.72 20.77
C GLY A 107 12.88 4.79 19.90
N GLU A 108 12.16 5.91 19.94
CA GLU A 108 10.98 6.14 19.11
C GLU A 108 11.32 6.67 17.69
N ALA A 109 12.53 7.17 17.49
CA ALA A 109 12.92 7.78 16.23
C ALA A 109 13.24 6.70 15.16
N VAL A 110 12.79 6.92 13.94
CA VAL A 110 13.22 6.14 12.77
C VAL A 110 14.53 6.75 12.28
N VAL A 111 15.60 5.94 12.27
CA VAL A 111 16.94 6.36 11.86
C VAL A 111 17.33 5.84 10.47
N GLY A 112 16.51 4.99 9.88
CA GLY A 112 16.71 4.50 8.53
C GLY A 112 15.91 3.23 8.23
N ILE A 113 16.06 2.78 6.98
CA ILE A 113 15.51 1.52 6.50
C ILE A 113 16.64 0.73 5.86
N VAL A 114 16.73 -0.56 6.17
CA VAL A 114 17.66 -1.47 5.51
C VAL A 114 16.88 -2.52 4.73
N GLU A 115 17.22 -2.69 3.46
CA GLU A 115 16.62 -3.71 2.61
C GLU A 115 17.02 -5.12 3.07
N HIS A 116 16.14 -6.11 2.89
CA HIS A 116 16.37 -7.48 3.37
C HIS A 116 17.69 -8.09 2.92
N LYS A 117 18.13 -7.80 1.68
CA LYS A 117 19.36 -8.35 1.10
C LYS A 117 20.61 -7.69 1.65
N ASP A 118 20.54 -6.43 2.07
CA ASP A 118 21.63 -5.64 2.61
C ASP A 118 21.71 -5.73 4.15
N ALA A 119 20.66 -6.27 4.81
CA ALA A 119 20.56 -6.37 6.26
C ALA A 119 21.51 -7.41 6.85
N ASP A 120 22.15 -7.08 7.96
CA ASP A 120 22.88 -8.03 8.80
C ASP A 120 21.92 -8.93 9.63
N GLU A 121 22.49 -9.85 10.44
CA GLU A 121 21.69 -10.80 11.21
C GLU A 121 20.82 -10.11 12.29
N ALA A 122 21.35 -9.09 12.96
CA ALA A 122 20.60 -8.34 13.98
C ALA A 122 19.47 -7.50 13.35
N GLN A 123 19.75 -6.87 12.22
CA GLN A 123 18.77 -6.12 11.46
C GLN A 123 17.65 -7.03 10.90
N ARG A 124 17.99 -8.24 10.41
CA ARG A 124 17.00 -9.22 9.95
C ARG A 124 16.05 -9.70 11.05
N ALA A 125 16.48 -9.67 12.31
CA ALA A 125 15.63 -10.02 13.45
C ALA A 125 14.58 -8.94 13.80
N VAL A 126 14.70 -7.73 13.26
CA VAL A 126 13.69 -6.67 13.43
C VAL A 126 12.40 -7.09 12.73
N ARG A 127 11.27 -7.01 13.45
CA ARG A 127 9.94 -7.43 12.98
C ARG A 127 9.12 -6.28 12.39
N GLU A 128 9.49 -5.04 12.68
CA GLU A 128 8.86 -3.87 12.08
C GLU A 128 9.35 -3.70 10.63
N ILE A 129 8.41 -3.83 9.71
CA ILE A 129 8.69 -3.80 8.27
C ILE A 129 8.40 -2.45 7.65
N ASN A 130 9.17 -2.14 6.60
CA ASN A 130 8.85 -1.13 5.63
C ASN A 130 7.80 -1.67 4.66
N SER A 131 6.63 -1.03 4.60
CA SER A 131 5.58 -1.42 3.64
C SER A 131 5.86 -0.92 2.21
N GLY A 132 6.79 0.03 2.06
CA GLY A 132 7.02 0.73 0.80
C GLY A 132 6.01 1.85 0.51
N ILE A 133 5.15 2.17 1.47
CA ILE A 133 4.16 3.25 1.36
C ILE A 133 4.64 4.42 2.20
N TYR A 134 4.68 5.60 1.59
CA TYR A 134 5.27 6.79 2.19
C TYR A 134 4.41 8.03 1.99
N VAL A 135 4.53 8.99 2.90
CA VAL A 135 4.21 10.39 2.69
C VAL A 135 5.50 11.17 2.82
N PHE A 136 5.86 11.88 1.79
CA PHE A 136 7.03 12.77 1.75
C PHE A 136 6.59 14.23 1.72
N ASP A 137 7.39 15.10 2.30
CA ASP A 137 7.44 16.49 1.88
C ASP A 137 7.96 16.56 0.44
N ALA A 138 7.34 17.36 -0.42
CA ALA A 138 7.65 17.40 -1.86
C ALA A 138 9.08 17.87 -2.13
N GLU A 139 9.57 18.86 -1.35
CA GLU A 139 10.93 19.39 -1.48
C GLU A 139 11.96 18.35 -1.02
N ALA A 140 11.70 17.70 0.12
CA ALA A 140 12.55 16.62 0.62
C ALA A 140 12.64 15.44 -0.35
N LEU A 141 11.51 15.06 -0.97
CA LEU A 141 11.51 13.98 -1.97
C LEU A 141 12.35 14.33 -3.19
N ARG A 142 12.18 15.54 -3.75
CA ARG A 142 12.97 15.99 -4.91
C ARG A 142 14.46 16.02 -4.61
N GLU A 143 14.83 16.61 -3.48
CA GLU A 143 16.22 16.66 -3.05
C GLU A 143 16.80 15.27 -2.86
N GLY A 144 16.09 14.40 -2.12
CA GLY A 144 16.52 13.03 -1.86
C GLY A 144 16.69 12.20 -3.12
N VAL A 145 15.69 12.23 -4.01
CA VAL A 145 15.74 11.50 -5.28
C VAL A 145 16.92 11.95 -6.16
N SER A 146 17.28 13.24 -6.14
CA SER A 146 18.43 13.78 -6.89
C SER A 146 19.80 13.28 -6.38
N LYS A 147 19.84 12.82 -5.11
CA LYS A 147 21.06 12.33 -4.44
C LYS A 147 21.17 10.81 -4.41
N LEU A 148 20.18 10.07 -4.92
CA LEU A 148 20.20 8.61 -4.91
C LEU A 148 21.41 8.05 -5.66
N SER A 149 21.98 6.99 -5.10
CA SER A 149 23.01 6.17 -5.74
C SER A 149 22.53 4.74 -5.92
N ASN A 150 23.22 3.96 -6.74
CA ASN A 150 22.96 2.54 -6.92
C ASN A 150 24.10 1.66 -6.36
N ASP A 151 24.85 2.18 -5.40
CA ASP A 151 25.94 1.46 -4.73
C ASP A 151 25.39 0.56 -3.61
N ASN A 152 24.70 -0.52 -4.02
CA ASN A 152 24.09 -1.52 -3.14
C ASN A 152 24.13 -2.91 -3.79
N VAL A 153 23.72 -3.95 -3.06
CA VAL A 153 23.79 -5.36 -3.52
C VAL A 153 23.01 -5.59 -4.83
N GLN A 154 21.94 -4.85 -5.09
CA GLN A 154 21.11 -5.01 -6.29
C GLN A 154 21.55 -4.09 -7.44
N GLY A 155 22.34 -3.05 -7.19
CA GLY A 155 22.70 -2.03 -8.18
C GLY A 155 21.52 -1.14 -8.58
N GLU A 156 20.54 -0.97 -7.69
CA GLU A 156 19.29 -0.24 -7.91
C GLU A 156 19.26 1.07 -7.11
N TYR A 157 18.47 2.03 -7.57
CA TYR A 157 18.16 3.24 -6.81
C TYR A 157 17.04 2.95 -5.82
N TYR A 158 17.37 2.84 -4.53
CA TYR A 158 16.39 2.55 -3.50
C TYR A 158 15.70 3.82 -3.01
N LEU A 159 14.37 3.84 -3.00
CA LEU A 159 13.62 4.95 -2.39
C LEU A 159 13.84 5.01 -0.87
N THR A 160 14.15 3.89 -0.24
CA THR A 160 14.49 3.80 1.19
C THR A 160 15.74 4.60 1.57
N ASP A 161 16.64 4.88 0.63
CA ASP A 161 17.79 5.73 0.89
C ASP A 161 17.39 7.19 1.14
N VAL A 162 16.30 7.67 0.52
CA VAL A 162 15.75 9.01 0.81
C VAL A 162 15.29 9.11 2.27
N VAL A 163 14.72 8.03 2.81
CA VAL A 163 14.32 7.96 4.23
C VAL A 163 15.54 8.07 5.14
N THR A 164 16.62 7.37 4.81
CA THR A 164 17.88 7.42 5.55
C THR A 164 18.53 8.80 5.48
N MET A 165 18.56 9.42 4.29
CA MET A 165 19.08 10.78 4.10
C MET A 165 18.28 11.83 4.87
N ALA A 166 16.96 11.65 5.00
CA ALA A 166 16.11 12.52 5.83
C ALA A 166 16.35 12.29 7.32
N ALA A 167 16.68 11.06 7.73
CA ALA A 167 16.96 10.74 9.13
C ALA A 167 18.34 11.23 9.61
N ASP A 168 19.35 11.21 8.75
CA ASP A 168 20.73 11.61 9.06
C ASP A 168 21.03 13.10 8.78
N GLY A 169 20.04 13.85 8.28
CA GLY A 169 20.17 15.27 7.96
C GLY A 169 20.87 15.57 6.63
N THR A 170 21.09 14.58 5.76
CA THR A 170 21.58 14.79 4.38
C THR A 170 20.54 15.51 3.51
N VAL A 171 19.25 15.30 3.81
CA VAL A 171 18.10 16.00 3.24
C VAL A 171 17.40 16.78 4.36
N GLU A 172 17.30 18.08 4.20
CA GLU A 172 16.68 18.98 5.17
C GLU A 172 15.76 19.98 4.48
N VAL A 173 14.59 20.22 5.08
CA VAL A 173 13.67 21.29 4.66
C VAL A 173 13.41 22.20 5.86
N PRO A 174 13.62 23.52 5.76
CA PRO A 174 13.44 24.44 6.87
C PRO A 174 12.05 24.35 7.49
N GLY A 175 11.98 24.14 8.81
CA GLY A 175 10.73 24.07 9.58
C GLY A 175 10.03 22.70 9.52
N ARG A 176 10.63 21.73 8.87
CA ARG A 176 10.23 20.31 8.92
C ARG A 176 10.99 19.57 10.01
N GLY A 177 10.38 18.48 10.50
CA GLY A 177 10.98 17.59 11.49
C GLY A 177 11.77 16.46 10.85
N CYS A 178 11.80 15.34 11.53
CA CYS A 178 12.55 14.15 11.13
C CYS A 178 11.65 13.13 10.40
N VAL A 179 12.12 11.90 10.36
CA VAL A 179 11.37 10.76 9.82
C VAL A 179 10.42 10.21 10.87
N GLY A 180 9.14 10.05 10.52
CA GLY A 180 8.12 9.41 11.33
C GLY A 180 7.74 8.04 10.81
N ALA A 181 7.18 7.21 11.69
CA ALA A 181 6.48 5.99 11.32
C ALA A 181 4.99 6.11 11.66
N PHE A 182 4.16 5.61 10.77
CA PHE A 182 2.74 5.40 10.99
C PHE A 182 2.48 3.90 11.02
N ARG A 183 2.47 3.32 12.24
CA ARG A 183 2.28 1.89 12.42
C ARG A 183 0.81 1.52 12.39
N ILE A 184 0.48 0.47 11.65
CA ILE A 184 -0.85 -0.12 11.58
C ILE A 184 -0.84 -1.56 12.09
N ASP A 185 -1.99 -1.99 12.64
CA ASP A 185 -2.17 -3.36 13.13
C ASP A 185 -2.69 -4.31 12.04
N ASP A 186 -3.38 -3.76 11.04
CA ASP A 186 -3.92 -4.52 9.92
C ASP A 186 -2.84 -4.74 8.85
N VAL A 187 -2.03 -5.76 9.05
CA VAL A 187 -0.91 -6.11 8.16
C VAL A 187 -1.31 -6.41 6.71
N TRP A 188 -2.57 -6.79 6.47
CA TRP A 188 -3.08 -7.03 5.12
C TRP A 188 -3.03 -5.78 4.23
N GLN A 189 -3.03 -4.60 4.83
CA GLN A 189 -2.90 -3.34 4.10
C GLN A 189 -1.47 -3.07 3.60
N THR A 190 -0.50 -3.91 3.97
CA THR A 190 0.90 -3.83 3.50
C THR A 190 1.28 -5.01 2.60
N GLU A 191 0.38 -5.97 2.42
CA GLU A 191 0.63 -7.16 1.62
C GLU A 191 0.46 -6.89 0.12
N GLY A 192 1.50 -7.16 -0.66
CA GLY A 192 1.47 -7.11 -2.12
C GLY A 192 1.09 -8.44 -2.76
N VAL A 193 0.61 -8.38 -3.99
CA VAL A 193 0.24 -9.56 -4.80
C VAL A 193 1.21 -9.72 -5.97
N ASN A 194 2.15 -10.66 -5.86
CA ASN A 194 3.16 -10.96 -6.87
C ASN A 194 2.88 -12.25 -7.66
N ASP A 195 2.07 -13.14 -7.09
CA ASP A 195 1.73 -14.42 -7.72
C ASP A 195 0.29 -14.85 -7.42
N ARG A 196 -0.14 -15.96 -8.02
CA ARG A 196 -1.50 -16.49 -7.86
C ARG A 196 -1.78 -17.09 -6.49
N VAL A 197 -0.74 -17.49 -5.75
CA VAL A 197 -0.89 -17.99 -4.37
C VAL A 197 -1.21 -16.83 -3.45
N GLN A 198 -0.47 -15.74 -3.55
CA GLN A 198 -0.73 -14.49 -2.83
C GLN A 198 -2.11 -13.92 -3.20
N LEU A 199 -2.47 -13.92 -4.50
CA LEU A 199 -3.80 -13.51 -4.95
C LEU A 199 -4.91 -14.34 -4.31
N ALA A 200 -4.77 -15.66 -4.25
CA ALA A 200 -5.78 -16.54 -3.64
C ALA A 200 -5.93 -16.30 -2.14
N ARG A 201 -4.82 -16.07 -1.42
CA ARG A 201 -4.83 -15.70 0.01
C ARG A 201 -5.53 -14.35 0.22
N MET A 202 -5.21 -13.37 -0.60
CA MET A 202 -5.82 -12.03 -0.54
C MET A 202 -7.33 -12.10 -0.78
N ASN A 203 -7.77 -12.82 -1.81
CA ASN A 203 -9.18 -13.02 -2.10
C ASN A 203 -9.92 -13.70 -0.94
N ALA A 204 -9.29 -14.70 -0.29
CA ALA A 204 -9.89 -15.36 0.86
C ALA A 204 -10.06 -14.40 2.05
N GLU A 205 -9.09 -13.52 2.30
CA GLU A 205 -9.20 -12.51 3.37
C GLU A 205 -10.26 -11.45 3.05
N VAL A 206 -10.33 -10.95 1.81
CA VAL A 206 -11.37 -10.02 1.38
C VAL A 206 -12.76 -10.67 1.58
N ASN A 207 -12.94 -11.89 1.10
CA ASN A 207 -14.21 -12.63 1.27
C ASN A 207 -14.55 -12.82 2.76
N ARG A 208 -13.59 -13.22 3.59
CA ARG A 208 -13.78 -13.36 5.04
C ARG A 208 -14.30 -12.06 5.68
N ARG A 209 -13.75 -10.90 5.29
CA ARG A 209 -14.19 -9.59 5.79
C ARG A 209 -15.63 -9.27 5.35
N ILE A 210 -15.97 -9.53 4.10
CA ILE A 210 -17.32 -9.33 3.56
C ILE A 210 -18.32 -10.21 4.29
N VAL A 211 -18.03 -11.51 4.43
CA VAL A 211 -18.88 -12.49 5.13
C VAL A 211 -19.10 -12.08 6.58
N ILE A 212 -18.06 -11.68 7.31
CA ILE A 212 -18.19 -11.19 8.69
C ILE A 212 -19.03 -9.90 8.74
N GLY A 213 -18.86 -9.00 7.78
CA GLY A 213 -19.66 -7.78 7.66
C GLY A 213 -21.14 -8.11 7.56
N TRP A 214 -21.54 -9.01 6.67
CA TRP A 214 -22.93 -9.43 6.51
C TRP A 214 -23.49 -10.15 7.73
N MET A 215 -22.71 -11.03 8.37
CA MET A 215 -23.13 -11.67 9.63
C MET A 215 -23.41 -10.64 10.73
N ARG A 216 -22.58 -9.62 10.85
CA ARG A 216 -22.80 -8.50 11.79
C ARG A 216 -24.00 -7.62 11.43
N ALA A 217 -24.34 -7.56 10.14
CA ALA A 217 -25.50 -6.85 9.63
C ALA A 217 -26.81 -7.65 9.72
N GLY A 218 -26.80 -8.87 10.30
CA GLY A 218 -28.00 -9.67 10.55
C GLY A 218 -28.29 -10.76 9.52
N VAL A 219 -27.32 -11.12 8.68
CA VAL A 219 -27.40 -12.27 7.78
C VAL A 219 -26.92 -13.53 8.49
N THR A 220 -27.66 -14.62 8.39
CA THR A 220 -27.24 -15.94 8.89
C THR A 220 -26.45 -16.68 7.81
N ILE A 221 -25.20 -16.98 8.09
CA ILE A 221 -24.31 -17.76 7.20
C ILE A 221 -23.93 -19.05 7.92
N ILE A 222 -24.42 -20.19 7.43
CA ILE A 222 -24.27 -21.51 8.10
C ILE A 222 -22.81 -22.00 8.05
N ASP A 223 -22.15 -21.82 6.89
CA ASP A 223 -20.73 -22.12 6.74
C ASP A 223 -19.99 -20.93 6.10
N PRO A 224 -19.38 -20.06 6.92
CA PRO A 224 -18.61 -18.92 6.43
C PRO A 224 -17.42 -19.29 5.54
N THR A 225 -16.90 -20.52 5.66
CA THR A 225 -15.69 -20.94 4.93
C THR A 225 -15.97 -21.36 3.49
N SER A 226 -17.17 -21.85 3.21
CA SER A 226 -17.61 -22.24 1.85
C SER A 226 -18.50 -21.18 1.18
N THR A 227 -18.78 -20.07 1.85
CA THR A 227 -19.61 -18.98 1.30
C THR A 227 -18.71 -17.90 0.69
N TRP A 228 -18.98 -17.53 -0.57
CA TRP A 228 -18.28 -16.46 -1.26
C TRP A 228 -19.25 -15.37 -1.71
N ILE A 229 -18.92 -14.12 -1.37
CA ILE A 229 -19.78 -12.96 -1.63
C ILE A 229 -18.93 -11.85 -2.23
N GLN A 230 -19.25 -11.44 -3.46
CA GLN A 230 -18.59 -10.31 -4.10
C GLN A 230 -18.98 -8.97 -3.46
N PRO A 231 -18.12 -7.93 -3.58
CA PRO A 231 -18.33 -6.64 -2.90
C PRO A 231 -19.63 -5.91 -3.24
N ASP A 232 -20.13 -6.10 -4.48
CA ASP A 232 -21.32 -5.40 -4.98
C ASP A 232 -22.65 -6.11 -4.64
N VAL A 233 -22.58 -7.25 -3.95
CA VAL A 233 -23.75 -7.98 -3.48
C VAL A 233 -24.43 -7.23 -2.36
N ASP A 234 -25.78 -7.15 -2.40
CA ASP A 234 -26.61 -6.54 -1.36
C ASP A 234 -27.54 -7.59 -0.72
N LEU A 235 -27.46 -7.72 0.61
CA LEU A 235 -28.24 -8.67 1.38
C LEU A 235 -29.10 -7.94 2.41
N ALA A 236 -30.40 -8.20 2.40
CA ALA A 236 -31.29 -7.68 3.43
C ALA A 236 -31.15 -8.48 4.75
N ASN A 237 -31.75 -7.95 5.83
CA ASN A 237 -31.77 -8.59 7.13
C ASN A 237 -32.49 -9.95 7.08
N ASP A 238 -32.10 -10.86 7.97
CA ASP A 238 -32.68 -12.19 8.14
C ASP A 238 -32.56 -13.11 6.91
N VAL A 239 -31.69 -12.79 5.97
CA VAL A 239 -31.28 -13.71 4.92
C VAL A 239 -30.49 -14.87 5.54
N THR A 240 -30.76 -16.10 5.07
CA THR A 240 -30.00 -17.31 5.46
C THR A 240 -29.30 -17.90 4.27
N LEU A 241 -27.96 -18.02 4.36
CA LEU A 241 -27.10 -18.65 3.36
C LEU A 241 -26.61 -20.01 3.85
N TYR A 242 -26.90 -21.06 3.08
CA TYR A 242 -26.43 -22.42 3.32
C TYR A 242 -25.01 -22.63 2.72
N PRO A 243 -24.33 -23.76 3.08
CA PRO A 243 -22.99 -24.04 2.56
C PRO A 243 -22.91 -24.05 1.05
N GLY A 244 -21.75 -23.67 0.48
CA GLY A 244 -21.49 -23.71 -0.96
C GLY A 244 -22.17 -22.61 -1.77
N VAL A 245 -22.64 -21.55 -1.13
CA VAL A 245 -23.26 -20.40 -1.82
C VAL A 245 -22.18 -19.48 -2.39
N PHE A 246 -22.36 -19.09 -3.67
CA PHE A 246 -21.48 -18.17 -4.38
C PHE A 246 -22.32 -17.01 -4.97
N LEU A 247 -22.22 -15.81 -4.39
CA LEU A 247 -22.97 -14.63 -4.83
C LEU A 247 -22.06 -13.67 -5.60
N ASN A 248 -22.43 -13.40 -6.85
CA ASN A 248 -21.60 -12.65 -7.80
C ASN A 248 -22.26 -11.35 -8.25
N GLY A 249 -21.41 -10.38 -8.62
CA GLY A 249 -21.81 -9.10 -9.21
C GLY A 249 -22.75 -8.32 -8.28
N ALA A 250 -23.72 -7.64 -8.86
CA ALA A 250 -24.71 -6.82 -8.14
C ALA A 250 -25.97 -7.64 -7.73
N THR A 251 -25.79 -8.89 -7.26
CA THR A 251 -26.88 -9.72 -6.77
C THR A 251 -27.54 -9.10 -5.54
N THR A 252 -28.88 -8.99 -5.54
CA THR A 252 -29.64 -8.50 -4.40
C THR A 252 -30.54 -9.62 -3.85
N ILE A 253 -30.56 -9.83 -2.53
CA ILE A 253 -31.38 -10.83 -1.85
C ILE A 253 -32.26 -10.17 -0.80
N GLY A 254 -33.60 -10.35 -0.94
CA GLY A 254 -34.58 -9.75 -0.07
C GLY A 254 -34.67 -10.39 1.33
N ALA A 255 -35.26 -9.63 2.29
CA ALA A 255 -35.35 -10.02 3.69
C ALA A 255 -36.06 -11.38 3.91
N GLY A 256 -35.50 -12.18 4.82
CA GLY A 256 -36.05 -13.49 5.18
C GLY A 256 -35.87 -14.60 4.12
N ALA A 257 -35.15 -14.29 3.02
CA ALA A 257 -34.88 -15.30 1.99
C ALA A 257 -33.84 -16.35 2.46
N THR A 258 -34.00 -17.55 1.93
CA THR A 258 -33.06 -18.67 2.15
C THR A 258 -32.44 -19.08 0.83
N VAL A 259 -31.10 -19.17 0.78
CA VAL A 259 -30.33 -19.50 -0.44
C VAL A 259 -29.41 -20.69 -0.18
N GLY A 260 -29.35 -21.58 -1.14
CA GLY A 260 -28.48 -22.77 -1.12
C GLY A 260 -29.19 -24.04 -0.64
N PRO A 261 -28.41 -25.13 -0.39
CA PRO A 261 -26.93 -25.21 -0.57
C PRO A 261 -26.49 -25.26 -2.03
N ASP A 262 -25.17 -25.09 -2.24
CA ASP A 262 -24.49 -25.28 -3.54
C ASP A 262 -25.10 -24.47 -4.72
N VAL A 263 -25.17 -23.14 -4.56
CA VAL A 263 -25.74 -22.21 -5.55
C VAL A 263 -24.70 -21.15 -5.93
#